data_462f1c5b7e918c412968d33d29041203
#
_entry.id   462f1c5b7e918c412968d33d29041203
#
_cell.length_a   1.000
_cell.length_b   1.000
_cell.length_c   1.000
_cell.angle_alpha   90.00
_cell.angle_beta   90.00
_cell.angle_gamma   90.00
#
_symmetry.space_group_name_H-M   'P 1'
#
loop_
_entity.id
_entity.type
_entity.pdbx_description
1 polymer ?
#
loop_
_entity_poly.entity_id
_entity_poly.type
_entity_poly.pdbx_seq_one_letter_code
_entity_poly.pdbx_strand_id
1 'polypeptide(L)'
;LSAVTRPRALPLLTPFTLHDGSVRHLWTTFSEDQIDLNFASPDVLIAMVDVLLHYLMEGANYIRLDAVGFMWKIPGTHCIHLEQTHQLIQLFRAITEAVAPGTVIITETNVPHKDNISYFGNGENEAQMVYQFSLPPLVLHAIHRQDVRTLSQWASSLELPSTKTTWFNFLASHDGIGLNPLRGILPESDILSLVEKLQQEG
;
A
#
# COMPACT_ATOMS: atom_id res chain seq x y z
N LEU A 1 12.79 9.40 -15.19
CA LEU A 1 12.08 9.50 -13.89
C LEU A 1 10.71 10.17 -13.99
N SER A 2 10.40 10.86 -15.11
CA SER A 2 9.13 11.58 -15.31
C SER A 2 7.87 10.71 -15.25
N ALA A 3 7.98 9.41 -15.50
CA ALA A 3 6.86 8.47 -15.46
C ALA A 3 6.59 7.90 -14.04
N VAL A 4 7.51 8.12 -13.09
CA VAL A 4 7.42 7.50 -11.76
C VAL A 4 6.22 8.05 -11.00
N THR A 5 5.41 7.16 -10.43
CA THR A 5 4.30 7.52 -9.57
C THR A 5 4.81 8.15 -8.27
N ARG A 6 4.29 9.33 -7.94
CA ARG A 6 4.73 10.11 -6.79
C ARG A 6 3.54 10.34 -5.84
N PRO A 7 3.53 9.70 -4.68
CA PRO A 7 2.46 9.89 -3.69
C PRO A 7 2.55 11.28 -3.01
N ARG A 8 3.75 11.90 -3.04
CA ARG A 8 4.02 13.22 -2.48
C ARG A 8 4.63 14.15 -3.54
N ALA A 9 4.37 15.45 -3.44
CA ALA A 9 4.94 16.47 -4.33
C ALA A 9 6.38 16.88 -3.95
N LEU A 10 7.15 15.96 -3.34
CA LEU A 10 8.54 16.16 -2.91
C LEU A 10 9.53 15.63 -3.96
N PRO A 11 10.81 16.04 -3.94
CA PRO A 11 11.82 15.48 -4.81
C PRO A 11 11.91 13.96 -4.66
N LEU A 12 12.01 13.24 -5.80
CA LEU A 12 12.16 11.79 -5.80
C LEU A 12 13.57 11.34 -5.41
N LEU A 13 14.56 12.17 -5.71
CA LEU A 13 15.96 11.93 -5.40
C LEU A 13 16.44 13.04 -4.45
N THR A 14 16.85 12.63 -3.26
CA THR A 14 17.36 13.54 -2.23
C THR A 14 18.88 13.44 -2.15
N PRO A 15 19.63 14.57 -2.15
CA PRO A 15 21.08 14.55 -2.00
C PRO A 15 21.47 14.26 -0.55
N PHE A 16 22.36 13.30 -0.36
CA PHE A 16 22.97 12.96 0.93
C PHE A 16 24.49 13.10 0.83
N THR A 17 25.11 13.73 1.83
CA THR A 17 26.56 13.81 1.96
C THR A 17 27.05 12.61 2.77
N LEU A 18 27.91 11.80 2.18
CA LEU A 18 28.51 10.64 2.82
C LEU A 18 29.68 11.06 3.74
N HIS A 19 30.17 10.15 4.59
CA HIS A 19 31.28 10.39 5.50
C HIS A 19 32.58 10.81 4.81
N ASP A 20 32.79 10.41 3.54
CA ASP A 20 33.95 10.80 2.74
C ASP A 20 33.78 12.18 2.06
N GLY A 21 32.69 12.89 2.32
CA GLY A 21 32.34 14.19 1.75
C GLY A 21 31.71 14.11 0.35
N SER A 22 31.57 12.91 -0.25
CA SER A 22 30.90 12.77 -1.54
C SER A 22 29.39 12.92 -1.40
N VAL A 23 28.74 13.48 -2.43
CA VAL A 23 27.28 13.60 -2.48
C VAL A 23 26.69 12.47 -3.33
N ARG A 24 25.68 11.79 -2.79
CA ARG A 24 24.89 10.79 -3.49
C ARG A 24 23.43 11.19 -3.50
N HIS A 25 22.72 10.88 -4.59
CA HIS A 25 21.29 11.10 -4.68
C HIS A 25 20.59 9.77 -4.40
N LEU A 26 19.88 9.72 -3.29
CA LEU A 26 19.15 8.52 -2.85
C LEU A 26 17.68 8.66 -3.20
N TRP A 27 17.04 7.54 -3.50
CA TRP A 27 15.63 7.49 -3.81
C TRP A 27 14.78 7.64 -2.54
N THR A 28 13.85 8.59 -2.56
CA THR A 28 12.98 8.92 -1.43
C THR A 28 11.56 9.12 -1.95
N THR A 29 10.77 8.05 -1.95
CA THR A 29 9.41 8.08 -2.51
C THR A 29 8.47 9.00 -1.71
N PHE A 30 8.58 9.02 -0.38
CA PHE A 30 7.65 9.72 0.50
C PHE A 30 8.20 11.01 1.08
N SER A 31 9.38 10.98 1.70
CA SER A 31 10.02 12.15 2.31
C SER A 31 11.55 11.98 2.32
N GLU A 32 12.28 13.07 2.51
CA GLU A 32 13.75 13.10 2.46
C GLU A 32 14.44 12.24 3.53
N ASP A 33 13.77 11.96 4.63
CA ASP A 33 14.22 11.11 5.72
C ASP A 33 13.81 9.62 5.57
N GLN A 34 13.05 9.30 4.55
CA GLN A 34 12.58 7.94 4.24
C GLN A 34 13.25 7.41 2.98
N ILE A 35 14.47 6.86 3.14
CA ILE A 35 15.23 6.29 2.02
C ILE A 35 14.60 4.96 1.60
N ASP A 36 14.28 4.83 0.31
CA ASP A 36 13.78 3.59 -0.25
C ASP A 36 14.90 2.54 -0.35
N LEU A 37 14.61 1.33 0.07
CA LEU A 37 15.52 0.20 -0.04
C LEU A 37 15.62 -0.30 -1.48
N ASN A 38 16.80 -0.70 -1.91
CA ASN A 38 17.03 -1.30 -3.22
C ASN A 38 16.84 -2.81 -3.16
N PHE A 39 15.60 -3.28 -3.29
CA PHE A 39 15.27 -4.71 -3.29
C PHE A 39 15.86 -5.50 -4.48
N ALA A 40 16.42 -4.84 -5.50
CA ALA A 40 17.17 -5.52 -6.54
C ALA A 40 18.57 -5.98 -6.07
N SER A 41 19.04 -5.50 -4.90
CA SER A 41 20.24 -6.00 -4.25
C SER A 41 19.93 -7.27 -3.46
N PRO A 42 20.57 -8.41 -3.73
CA PRO A 42 20.39 -9.63 -2.94
C PRO A 42 20.70 -9.42 -1.45
N ASP A 43 21.71 -8.62 -1.12
CA ASP A 43 22.09 -8.34 0.27
C ASP A 43 20.98 -7.60 1.01
N VAL A 44 20.31 -6.63 0.37
CA VAL A 44 19.17 -5.92 0.93
C VAL A 44 17.99 -6.88 1.13
N LEU A 45 17.71 -7.72 0.15
CA LEU A 45 16.62 -8.68 0.23
C LEU A 45 16.86 -9.68 1.39
N ILE A 46 18.08 -10.22 1.53
CA ILE A 46 18.44 -11.13 2.62
C ILE A 46 18.27 -10.42 3.97
N ALA A 47 18.79 -9.20 4.11
CA ALA A 47 18.65 -8.43 5.34
C ALA A 47 17.17 -8.18 5.71
N MET A 48 16.31 -7.92 4.73
CA MET A 48 14.87 -7.73 4.97
C MET A 48 14.15 -9.05 5.30
N VAL A 49 14.60 -10.17 4.75
CA VAL A 49 14.13 -11.50 5.18
C VAL A 49 14.54 -11.77 6.63
N ASP A 50 15.77 -11.42 7.03
CA ASP A 50 16.21 -11.56 8.43
C ASP A 50 15.38 -10.70 9.38
N VAL A 51 14.98 -9.48 8.98
CA VAL A 51 14.05 -8.63 9.74
C VAL A 51 12.68 -9.33 9.89
N LEU A 52 12.15 -9.89 8.81
CA LEU A 52 10.89 -10.64 8.84
C LEU A 52 10.98 -11.83 9.81
N LEU A 53 12.04 -12.63 9.69
CA LEU A 53 12.29 -13.78 10.55
C LEU A 53 12.43 -13.39 12.03
N HIS A 54 13.09 -12.25 12.30
CA HIS A 54 13.18 -11.71 13.65
C HIS A 54 11.80 -11.44 14.26
N TYR A 55 10.91 -10.73 13.54
CA TYR A 55 9.55 -10.48 14.04
C TYR A 55 8.76 -11.77 14.25
N LEU A 56 8.92 -12.77 13.38
CA LEU A 56 8.26 -14.06 13.54
C LEU A 56 8.78 -14.82 14.78
N MET A 57 10.09 -14.76 15.06
CA MET A 57 10.68 -15.35 16.27
C MET A 57 10.21 -14.65 17.55
N GLU A 58 9.97 -13.35 17.51
CA GLU A 58 9.38 -12.59 18.63
C GLU A 58 7.86 -12.84 18.80
N GLY A 59 7.26 -13.69 17.96
CA GLY A 59 5.87 -14.13 18.09
C GLY A 59 4.86 -13.25 17.35
N ALA A 60 5.27 -12.48 16.36
CA ALA A 60 4.34 -11.70 15.54
C ALA A 60 3.42 -12.63 14.73
N ASN A 61 2.11 -12.49 14.92
CA ASN A 61 1.08 -13.22 14.18
C ASN A 61 0.53 -12.43 13.00
N TYR A 62 0.78 -11.13 12.95
CA TYR A 62 0.37 -10.23 11.88
C TYR A 62 1.57 -9.38 11.46
N ILE A 63 1.89 -9.41 10.17
CA ILE A 63 2.99 -8.63 9.58
C ILE A 63 2.38 -7.65 8.58
N ARG A 64 2.45 -6.35 8.88
CA ARG A 64 2.03 -5.29 7.96
C ARG A 64 3.21 -4.88 7.07
N LEU A 65 3.04 -5.03 5.78
CA LEU A 65 3.97 -4.55 4.77
C LEU A 65 3.52 -3.15 4.34
N ASP A 66 4.26 -2.14 4.78
CA ASP A 66 3.98 -0.74 4.57
C ASP A 66 4.33 -0.30 3.14
N ALA A 67 3.47 0.50 2.52
CA ALA A 67 3.69 1.10 1.19
C ALA A 67 4.21 0.11 0.14
N VAL A 68 3.78 -1.14 0.23
CA VAL A 68 4.34 -2.29 -0.48
C VAL A 68 4.41 -2.13 -1.99
N GLY A 69 3.49 -1.35 -2.58
CA GLY A 69 3.45 -1.10 -4.02
C GLY A 69 4.72 -0.49 -4.60
N PHE A 70 5.51 0.17 -3.76
CA PHE A 70 6.72 0.90 -4.16
C PHE A 70 8.04 0.13 -3.93
N MET A 71 8.01 -1.15 -3.55
CA MET A 71 9.25 -1.88 -3.21
C MET A 71 10.23 -2.00 -4.37
N TRP A 72 9.76 -2.24 -5.60
CA TRP A 72 10.66 -2.43 -6.74
C TRP A 72 10.71 -1.21 -7.65
N LYS A 73 11.91 -0.92 -8.19
CA LYS A 73 12.17 0.24 -9.04
C LYS A 73 12.74 -0.21 -10.40
N ILE A 74 12.10 0.22 -11.48
CA ILE A 74 12.62 0.09 -12.84
C ILE A 74 12.55 1.47 -13.50
N PRO A 75 13.68 2.17 -13.71
CA PRO A 75 13.68 3.47 -14.38
C PRO A 75 12.96 3.40 -15.74
N GLY A 76 12.12 4.39 -16.03
CA GLY A 76 11.30 4.41 -17.24
C GLY A 76 9.90 3.83 -17.07
N THR A 77 9.61 3.18 -15.96
CA THR A 77 8.26 2.72 -15.58
C THR A 77 7.62 3.65 -14.53
N HIS A 78 6.41 3.34 -14.12
CA HIS A 78 5.73 4.02 -13.01
C HIS A 78 6.33 3.68 -11.63
N CYS A 79 7.17 2.66 -11.51
CA CYS A 79 7.80 2.17 -10.27
C CYS A 79 6.79 1.89 -9.15
N ILE A 80 5.62 1.42 -9.52
CA ILE A 80 4.56 0.97 -8.61
C ILE A 80 3.86 -0.24 -9.23
N HIS A 81 3.40 -1.18 -8.41
CA HIS A 81 2.69 -2.41 -8.82
C HIS A 81 3.46 -3.25 -9.84
N LEU A 82 4.79 -3.23 -9.78
CA LEU A 82 5.62 -4.03 -10.69
C LEU A 82 5.53 -5.52 -10.34
N GLU A 83 5.70 -6.38 -11.35
CA GLU A 83 5.69 -7.84 -11.15
C GLU A 83 6.67 -8.28 -10.06
N GLN A 84 7.85 -7.67 -10.01
CA GLN A 84 8.85 -7.97 -8.99
C GLN A 84 8.39 -7.61 -7.58
N THR A 85 7.54 -6.60 -7.43
CA THR A 85 6.90 -6.28 -6.13
C THR A 85 6.00 -7.44 -5.67
N HIS A 86 5.18 -7.97 -6.57
CA HIS A 86 4.34 -9.14 -6.29
C HIS A 86 5.19 -10.38 -5.95
N GLN A 87 6.28 -10.62 -6.70
CA GLN A 87 7.22 -11.72 -6.43
C GLN A 87 7.87 -11.62 -5.04
N LEU A 88 8.18 -10.40 -4.56
CA LEU A 88 8.68 -10.19 -3.20
C LEU A 88 7.63 -10.54 -2.15
N ILE A 89 6.36 -10.17 -2.36
CA ILE A 89 5.28 -10.52 -1.44
C ILE A 89 5.06 -12.03 -1.42
N GLN A 90 5.13 -12.69 -2.58
CA GLN A 90 5.04 -14.13 -2.70
C GLN A 90 6.19 -14.83 -1.95
N LEU A 91 7.40 -14.30 -2.04
CA LEU A 91 8.54 -14.79 -1.29
C LEU A 91 8.31 -14.66 0.23
N PHE A 92 7.88 -13.50 0.71
CA PHE A 92 7.59 -13.28 2.12
C PHE A 92 6.45 -14.19 2.61
N ARG A 93 5.42 -14.40 1.76
CA ARG A 93 4.36 -15.35 2.04
C ARG A 93 4.89 -16.78 2.18
N ALA A 94 5.70 -17.25 1.25
CA ALA A 94 6.28 -18.58 1.29
C ALA A 94 7.17 -18.80 2.51
N ILE A 95 7.97 -17.80 2.90
CA ILE A 95 8.80 -17.84 4.10
C ILE A 95 7.92 -17.93 5.35
N THR A 96 6.91 -17.06 5.49
CA THR A 96 6.03 -17.09 6.67
C THR A 96 5.29 -18.40 6.80
N GLU A 97 4.80 -18.98 5.71
CA GLU A 97 4.13 -20.28 5.72
C GLU A 97 5.07 -21.44 6.13
N ALA A 98 6.34 -21.36 5.74
CA ALA A 98 7.32 -22.38 6.04
C ALA A 98 7.80 -22.38 7.51
N VAL A 99 7.96 -21.17 8.10
CA VAL A 99 8.60 -21.05 9.43
C VAL A 99 7.62 -20.68 10.55
N ALA A 100 6.51 -20.03 10.24
CA ALA A 100 5.49 -19.58 11.19
C ALA A 100 4.08 -19.71 10.56
N PRO A 101 3.61 -20.95 10.30
CA PRO A 101 2.31 -21.17 9.68
C PRO A 101 1.19 -20.55 10.53
N GLY A 102 0.27 -19.85 9.85
CA GLY A 102 -0.80 -19.08 10.50
C GLY A 102 -0.50 -17.60 10.69
N THR A 103 0.73 -17.14 10.43
CA THR A 103 1.03 -15.70 10.37
C THR A 103 0.34 -15.07 9.16
N VAL A 104 -0.31 -13.94 9.41
CA VAL A 104 -1.04 -13.18 8.39
C VAL A 104 -0.19 -12.03 7.85
N ILE A 105 0.00 -11.99 6.55
CA ILE A 105 0.57 -10.83 5.85
C ILE A 105 -0.56 -9.87 5.50
N ILE A 106 -0.36 -8.59 5.85
CA ILE A 106 -1.26 -7.49 5.54
C ILE A 106 -0.52 -6.53 4.62
N THR A 107 -1.05 -6.23 3.44
CA THR A 107 -0.50 -5.21 2.55
C THR A 107 -1.20 -3.87 2.73
N GLU A 108 -0.40 -2.82 2.78
CA GLU A 108 -0.84 -1.43 2.83
C GLU A 108 -0.49 -0.73 1.52
N THR A 109 -1.51 -0.32 0.77
CA THR A 109 -1.39 0.42 -0.49
C THR A 109 -2.60 1.34 -0.67
N ASN A 110 -2.37 2.65 -0.55
CA ASN A 110 -3.41 3.68 -0.74
C ASN A 110 -3.54 4.03 -2.23
N VAL A 111 -4.18 3.16 -2.98
CA VAL A 111 -4.33 3.21 -4.45
C VAL A 111 -5.78 2.92 -4.84
N PRO A 112 -6.19 3.13 -6.10
CA PRO A 112 -7.50 2.72 -6.56
C PRO A 112 -7.80 1.25 -6.25
N HIS A 113 -9.06 0.94 -5.96
CA HIS A 113 -9.49 -0.39 -5.52
C HIS A 113 -9.00 -1.52 -6.45
N LYS A 114 -9.07 -1.28 -7.77
CA LYS A 114 -8.62 -2.25 -8.79
C LYS A 114 -7.15 -2.66 -8.62
N ASP A 115 -6.29 -1.71 -8.27
CA ASP A 115 -4.86 -1.98 -8.10
C ASP A 115 -4.59 -2.60 -6.71
N ASN A 116 -5.36 -2.17 -5.71
CA ASN A 116 -5.24 -2.66 -4.34
C ASN A 116 -5.56 -4.16 -4.22
N ILE A 117 -6.61 -4.65 -4.90
CA ILE A 117 -7.00 -6.07 -4.86
C ILE A 117 -5.98 -7.01 -5.50
N SER A 118 -5.06 -6.49 -6.33
CA SER A 118 -4.01 -7.31 -6.94
C SER A 118 -3.08 -7.95 -5.91
N TYR A 119 -2.95 -7.35 -4.72
CA TYR A 119 -2.11 -7.87 -3.64
C TYR A 119 -2.67 -9.07 -2.88
N PHE A 120 -3.85 -9.53 -3.24
CA PHE A 120 -4.30 -10.87 -2.88
C PHE A 120 -3.64 -11.97 -3.74
N GLY A 121 -2.98 -11.59 -4.85
CA GLY A 121 -2.45 -12.53 -5.83
C GLY A 121 -3.56 -13.44 -6.38
N ASN A 122 -3.32 -14.75 -6.34
CA ASN A 122 -4.35 -15.74 -6.71
C ASN A 122 -5.26 -16.13 -5.51
N GLY A 123 -5.15 -15.42 -4.38
CA GLY A 123 -5.88 -15.70 -3.14
C GLY A 123 -5.16 -16.67 -2.19
N GLU A 124 -3.99 -17.18 -2.57
CA GLU A 124 -3.22 -18.14 -1.77
C GLU A 124 -1.73 -17.81 -1.66
N ASN A 125 -1.18 -17.03 -2.60
CA ASN A 125 0.26 -16.85 -2.76
C ASN A 125 0.80 -15.47 -2.35
N GLU A 126 -0.07 -14.50 -2.04
CA GLU A 126 0.32 -13.16 -1.58
C GLU A 126 -0.34 -12.84 -0.24
N ALA A 127 -0.79 -11.62 0.00
CA ALA A 127 -1.35 -11.22 1.28
C ALA A 127 -2.68 -11.94 1.59
N GLN A 128 -2.84 -12.33 2.84
CA GLN A 128 -4.14 -12.81 3.35
C GLN A 128 -5.08 -11.65 3.67
N MET A 129 -4.53 -10.48 4.02
CA MET A 129 -5.29 -9.26 4.26
C MET A 129 -4.79 -8.11 3.40
N VAL A 130 -5.73 -7.33 2.88
CA VAL A 130 -5.45 -6.10 2.15
C VAL A 130 -6.24 -4.96 2.81
N TYR A 131 -5.59 -3.82 3.03
CA TYR A 131 -6.24 -2.62 3.58
C TYR A 131 -7.40 -2.17 2.70
N GLN A 132 -8.57 -1.96 3.31
CA GLN A 132 -9.75 -1.49 2.58
C GLN A 132 -9.81 0.04 2.55
N PHE A 133 -8.92 0.66 1.78
CA PHE A 133 -8.80 2.12 1.68
C PHE A 133 -10.03 2.82 1.07
N SER A 134 -10.87 2.10 0.34
CA SER A 134 -12.11 2.68 -0.21
C SER A 134 -13.19 2.87 0.85
N LEU A 135 -13.18 2.09 1.95
CA LEU A 135 -14.23 2.12 2.97
C LEU A 135 -14.31 3.47 3.72
N PRO A 136 -13.21 4.04 4.27
CA PRO A 136 -13.27 5.29 5.03
C PRO A 136 -13.89 6.44 4.24
N PRO A 137 -13.41 6.78 3.02
CA PRO A 137 -13.97 7.89 2.27
C PRO A 137 -15.37 7.61 1.73
N LEU A 138 -15.77 6.36 1.47
CA LEU A 138 -17.15 6.02 1.09
C LEU A 138 -18.12 6.20 2.26
N VAL A 139 -17.71 5.84 3.48
CA VAL A 139 -18.51 6.09 4.69
C VAL A 139 -18.67 7.58 4.90
N LEU A 140 -17.58 8.35 4.78
CA LEU A 140 -17.61 9.81 4.90
C LEU A 140 -18.54 10.43 3.85
N HIS A 141 -18.44 10.01 2.59
CA HIS A 141 -19.33 10.43 1.51
C HIS A 141 -20.79 10.11 1.83
N ALA A 142 -21.09 8.89 2.29
CA ALA A 142 -22.45 8.48 2.64
C ALA A 142 -23.06 9.34 3.75
N ILE A 143 -22.27 9.70 4.77
CA ILE A 143 -22.69 10.60 5.88
C ILE A 143 -22.99 11.99 5.34
N HIS A 144 -22.10 12.59 4.56
CA HIS A 144 -22.27 13.93 4.01
C HIS A 144 -23.43 14.02 3.02
N ARG A 145 -23.66 12.98 2.23
CA ARG A 145 -24.79 12.91 1.28
C ARG A 145 -26.10 12.49 1.95
N GLN A 146 -26.06 11.98 3.20
CA GLN A 146 -27.20 11.32 3.88
C GLN A 146 -27.81 10.20 3.01
N ASP A 147 -26.95 9.51 2.26
CA ASP A 147 -27.34 8.49 1.31
C ASP A 147 -26.32 7.33 1.28
N VAL A 148 -26.76 6.15 1.67
CA VAL A 148 -25.94 4.92 1.76
C VAL A 148 -25.94 4.07 0.51
N ARG A 149 -26.68 4.43 -0.55
CA ARG A 149 -26.88 3.57 -1.73
C ARG A 149 -25.56 3.21 -2.41
N THR A 150 -24.69 4.19 -2.66
CA THR A 150 -23.40 3.95 -3.29
C THR A 150 -22.49 3.08 -2.42
N LEU A 151 -22.41 3.35 -1.11
CA LEU A 151 -21.67 2.52 -0.16
C LEU A 151 -22.19 1.08 -0.14
N SER A 152 -23.52 0.89 -0.11
CA SER A 152 -24.14 -0.45 -0.09
C SER A 152 -23.91 -1.20 -1.40
N GLN A 153 -24.04 -0.54 -2.55
CA GLN A 153 -23.76 -1.14 -3.86
C GLN A 153 -22.29 -1.57 -3.95
N TRP A 154 -21.36 -0.69 -3.58
CA TRP A 154 -19.95 -1.03 -3.56
C TRP A 154 -19.66 -2.19 -2.61
N ALA A 155 -20.17 -2.18 -1.38
CA ALA A 155 -19.95 -3.25 -0.42
C ALA A 155 -20.49 -4.60 -0.93
N SER A 156 -21.64 -4.58 -1.62
CA SER A 156 -22.24 -5.78 -2.21
C SER A 156 -21.48 -6.30 -3.44
N SER A 157 -20.62 -5.47 -4.06
CA SER A 157 -19.80 -5.85 -5.20
C SER A 157 -18.42 -6.40 -4.82
N LEU A 158 -18.09 -6.38 -3.53
CA LEU A 158 -16.79 -6.87 -3.07
C LEU A 158 -16.73 -8.39 -3.16
N GLU A 159 -15.71 -8.87 -3.85
CA GLU A 159 -15.40 -10.28 -3.95
C GLU A 159 -14.02 -10.56 -3.35
N LEU A 160 -13.85 -11.73 -2.79
CA LEU A 160 -12.56 -12.23 -2.32
C LEU A 160 -12.11 -13.38 -3.21
N PRO A 161 -10.83 -13.45 -3.59
CA PRO A 161 -10.34 -14.49 -4.50
C PRO A 161 -10.34 -15.88 -3.88
N SER A 162 -10.37 -15.97 -2.54
CA SER A 162 -10.44 -17.26 -1.83
C SER A 162 -11.02 -17.11 -0.41
N THR A 163 -11.33 -18.23 0.22
CA THR A 163 -11.73 -18.29 1.65
C THR A 163 -10.57 -18.04 2.62
N LYS A 164 -9.32 -17.95 2.12
CA LYS A 164 -8.11 -17.66 2.90
C LYS A 164 -7.75 -16.18 2.94
N THR A 165 -8.54 -15.34 2.27
CA THR A 165 -8.29 -13.90 2.18
C THR A 165 -9.42 -13.11 2.83
N THR A 166 -9.12 -11.90 3.30
CA THR A 166 -10.11 -10.98 3.85
C THR A 166 -9.64 -9.54 3.76
N TRP A 167 -10.54 -8.59 4.00
CA TRP A 167 -10.25 -7.18 4.06
C TRP A 167 -9.82 -6.75 5.46
N PHE A 168 -8.81 -5.90 5.55
CA PHE A 168 -8.52 -5.14 6.75
C PHE A 168 -9.36 -3.85 6.73
N ASN A 169 -10.53 -3.91 7.36
CA ASN A 169 -11.46 -2.79 7.42
C ASN A 169 -11.08 -1.81 8.53
N PHE A 170 -11.10 -0.52 8.22
CA PHE A 170 -10.85 0.57 9.15
C PHE A 170 -11.64 1.81 8.71
N LEU A 171 -11.78 2.81 9.58
CA LEU A 171 -12.46 4.08 9.26
C LEU A 171 -11.53 5.28 9.32
N ALA A 172 -10.45 5.18 10.07
CA ALA A 172 -9.41 6.20 10.18
C ALA A 172 -8.06 5.57 10.50
N SER A 173 -6.98 6.24 10.12
CA SER A 173 -5.61 5.88 10.49
C SER A 173 -4.80 7.16 10.78
N HIS A 174 -3.53 7.00 11.18
CA HIS A 174 -2.61 8.11 11.37
C HIS A 174 -2.33 8.91 10.08
N ASP A 175 -2.57 8.32 8.90
CA ASP A 175 -2.40 8.98 7.58
C ASP A 175 -3.62 9.79 7.15
N GLY A 176 -4.70 9.82 7.97
CA GLY A 176 -5.94 10.45 7.59
C GLY A 176 -6.78 9.61 6.61
N ILE A 177 -7.69 10.27 5.89
CA ILE A 177 -8.58 9.64 4.91
C ILE A 177 -8.18 10.06 3.50
N GLY A 178 -7.57 9.14 2.74
CA GLY A 178 -7.21 9.35 1.35
C GLY A 178 -8.42 9.25 0.42
N LEU A 179 -8.50 10.12 -0.59
CA LEU A 179 -9.60 10.13 -1.56
C LEU A 179 -9.27 9.39 -2.87
N ASN A 180 -8.00 9.05 -3.09
CA ASN A 180 -7.57 8.32 -4.29
C ASN A 180 -8.30 6.98 -4.49
N PRO A 181 -8.60 6.18 -3.44
CA PRO A 181 -9.36 4.95 -3.56
C PRO A 181 -10.82 5.10 -4.01
N LEU A 182 -11.36 6.32 -4.04
CA LEU A 182 -12.70 6.60 -4.59
C LEU A 182 -12.75 6.59 -6.12
N ARG A 183 -11.60 6.76 -6.76
CA ARG A 183 -11.51 6.79 -8.23
C ARG A 183 -11.96 5.46 -8.82
N GLY A 184 -12.86 5.55 -9.80
CA GLY A 184 -13.50 4.38 -10.38
C GLY A 184 -14.71 3.84 -9.59
N ILE A 185 -14.97 4.37 -8.37
CA ILE A 185 -16.17 4.07 -7.57
C ILE A 185 -17.16 5.23 -7.61
N LEU A 186 -16.65 6.46 -7.37
CA LEU A 186 -17.44 7.69 -7.46
C LEU A 186 -17.08 8.49 -8.72
N PRO A 187 -18.04 9.25 -9.28
CA PRO A 187 -17.75 10.30 -10.25
C PRO A 187 -16.80 11.34 -9.66
N GLU A 188 -15.92 11.93 -10.48
CA GLU A 188 -14.99 12.97 -10.04
C GLU A 188 -15.71 14.19 -9.42
N SER A 189 -16.90 14.53 -9.94
CA SER A 189 -17.74 15.61 -9.37
C SER A 189 -18.13 15.36 -7.91
N ASP A 190 -18.40 14.11 -7.54
CA ASP A 190 -18.77 13.77 -6.17
C ASP A 190 -17.55 13.79 -5.23
N ILE A 191 -16.39 13.38 -5.75
CA ILE A 191 -15.12 13.48 -5.02
C ILE A 191 -14.78 14.96 -4.75
N LEU A 192 -14.87 15.83 -5.76
CA LEU A 192 -14.64 17.27 -5.62
C LEU A 192 -15.63 17.91 -4.64
N SER A 193 -16.92 17.58 -4.75
CA SER A 193 -17.94 18.08 -3.82
C SER A 193 -17.67 17.66 -2.37
N LEU A 194 -17.14 16.44 -2.14
CA LEU A 194 -16.73 15.99 -0.82
C LEU A 194 -15.54 16.81 -0.30
N VAL A 195 -14.53 17.08 -1.15
CA VAL A 195 -13.38 17.92 -0.79
C VAL A 195 -13.81 19.32 -0.39
N GLU A 196 -14.65 19.98 -1.20
CA GLU A 196 -15.14 21.33 -0.94
C GLU A 196 -15.88 21.38 0.40
N LYS A 197 -16.71 20.38 0.70
CA LYS A 197 -17.45 20.31 1.95
C LYS A 197 -16.53 20.13 3.17
N LEU A 198 -15.54 19.23 3.06
CA LEU A 198 -14.57 19.01 4.12
C LEU A 198 -13.72 20.27 4.40
N GLN A 199 -13.38 21.04 3.36
CA GLN A 199 -12.65 22.30 3.52
C GLN A 199 -13.48 23.40 4.21
N GLN A 200 -14.82 23.32 4.12
CA GLN A 200 -15.72 24.27 4.79
C GLN A 200 -15.95 23.94 6.26
N GLU A 201 -15.79 22.68 6.63
CA GLU A 201 -16.06 22.16 7.99
C GLU A 201 -14.79 22.07 8.86
N GLY A 202 -13.59 22.13 8.29
CA GLY A 202 -12.29 22.00 8.98
C GLY A 202 -11.33 23.09 8.73
#